data_76800ae53e32949c1da2aa9c46ef0a55
#
_entry.id   76800ae53e32949c1da2aa9c46ef0a55
#
_cell.length_a   1.000
_cell.length_b   1.000
_cell.length_c   1.000
_cell.angle_alpha   90.00
_cell.angle_beta   90.00
_cell.angle_gamma   90.00
#
_symmetry.space_group_name_H-M   'P 1'
#
loop_
_entity.id
_entity.type
_entity.pdbx_description
1 polymer ?
#
loop_
_entity_poly.entity_id
_entity_poly.type
_entity_poly.pdbx_seq_one_letter_code
_entity_poly.pdbx_strand_id
1 'polypeptide(L)'
;MIDLYAEVIINSDAVQIDRPFTYKVRDEDNESIQVGHRVKVPFGNGNRSVEGFVIGLKCDGVENIKRIKKITCLLDKEPILSRDDLKLINFLRDKYLCKYIDGIRTIIPVGLMSGLTSKKKRVIVYLKDLNEELSKKENYVFVMNFIKEHSGMFI
;
A
#
# COMPACT_ATOMS: atom_id res chain seq x y z
N MET A 1 -1.74 -12.22 25.93
CA MET A 1 -1.45 -11.67 24.59
C MET A 1 -0.95 -10.24 24.79
N ILE A 2 0.21 -9.90 24.27
CA ILE A 2 0.76 -8.53 24.45
C ILE A 2 0.09 -7.65 23.40
N ASP A 3 -0.52 -6.54 23.83
CA ASP A 3 -1.13 -5.57 22.93
C ASP A 3 -0.03 -4.83 22.16
N LEU A 4 -0.09 -4.87 20.83
CA LEU A 4 0.82 -4.16 19.95
C LEU A 4 0.16 -2.87 19.43
N TYR A 5 0.92 -1.78 19.46
CA TYR A 5 0.49 -0.46 18.99
C TYR A 5 1.40 0.06 17.90
N ALA A 6 0.81 0.73 16.92
CA ALA A 6 1.53 1.36 15.82
C ALA A 6 1.43 2.88 15.92
N GLU A 7 2.56 3.55 15.71
CA GLU A 7 2.62 4.98 15.47
C GLU A 7 2.47 5.23 13.97
N VAL A 8 1.42 5.96 13.61
CA VAL A 8 0.99 6.14 12.21
C VAL A 8 0.96 7.62 11.85
N ILE A 9 1.62 7.97 10.76
CA ILE A 9 1.49 9.26 10.09
C ILE A 9 0.32 9.18 9.11
N ILE A 10 -0.62 10.10 9.25
CA ILE A 10 -1.79 10.16 8.37
C ILE A 10 -1.40 10.80 7.03
N ASN A 11 -1.85 10.20 5.93
CA ASN A 11 -1.66 10.77 4.59
C ASN A 11 -2.58 11.98 4.38
N SER A 12 -2.15 13.14 4.86
CA SER A 12 -2.91 14.39 4.77
C SER A 12 -1.99 15.60 4.68
N ASP A 13 -2.43 16.61 3.96
CA ASP A 13 -1.70 17.87 3.80
C ASP A 13 -1.90 18.86 4.95
N ALA A 14 -2.80 18.58 5.89
CA ALA A 14 -3.09 19.46 7.01
C ALA A 14 -1.95 19.48 8.03
N VAL A 15 -1.39 20.68 8.26
CA VAL A 15 -0.25 20.90 9.17
C VAL A 15 -0.58 20.46 10.60
N GLN A 16 -1.82 20.65 11.05
CA GLN A 16 -2.25 20.35 12.43
C GLN A 16 -2.17 18.86 12.77
N ILE A 17 -2.12 17.99 11.77
CA ILE A 17 -2.04 16.53 11.94
C ILE A 17 -0.70 15.94 11.50
N ASP A 18 0.32 16.78 11.27
CA ASP A 18 1.69 16.34 10.97
C ASP A 18 2.42 15.84 12.21
N ARG A 19 1.87 14.77 12.79
CA ARG A 19 2.43 14.09 13.97
C ARG A 19 2.00 12.63 13.98
N PRO A 20 2.73 11.76 14.71
CA PRO A 20 2.32 10.37 14.91
C PRO A 20 1.02 10.26 15.70
N PHE A 21 0.14 9.36 15.27
CA PHE A 21 -1.05 8.94 15.99
C PHE A 21 -0.94 7.47 16.36
N THR A 22 -1.28 7.13 17.61
CA THR A 22 -1.21 5.76 18.11
C THR A 22 -2.50 5.00 17.78
N TYR A 23 -2.33 3.83 17.17
CA TYR A 23 -3.41 2.89 16.88
C TYR A 23 -3.08 1.52 17.43
N LYS A 24 -4.10 0.80 17.91
CA LYS A 24 -3.94 -0.61 18.28
C LYS A 24 -3.86 -1.45 17.01
N VAL A 25 -2.89 -2.34 16.94
CA VAL A 25 -2.77 -3.33 15.88
C VAL A 25 -3.85 -4.40 16.08
N ARG A 26 -4.38 -4.97 15.00
CA ARG A 26 -5.30 -6.10 15.07
C ARG A 26 -4.53 -7.36 15.42
N ASP A 27 -5.15 -8.25 16.17
CA ASP A 27 -4.51 -9.49 16.62
C ASP A 27 -4.02 -10.35 15.43
N GLU A 28 -4.76 -10.33 14.32
CA GLU A 28 -4.41 -11.03 13.07
C GLU A 28 -3.21 -10.43 12.33
N ASP A 29 -2.88 -9.17 12.58
CA ASP A 29 -1.76 -8.46 11.94
C ASP A 29 -0.50 -8.40 12.82
N ASN A 30 -0.56 -8.84 14.07
CA ASN A 30 0.54 -8.71 15.03
C ASN A 30 1.87 -9.29 14.54
N GLU A 31 1.83 -10.37 13.78
CA GLU A 31 3.04 -11.03 13.26
C GLU A 31 3.49 -10.45 11.91
N SER A 32 2.58 -9.84 11.16
CA SER A 32 2.84 -9.37 9.80
C SER A 32 3.17 -7.88 9.71
N ILE A 33 2.67 -7.08 10.66
CA ILE A 33 2.88 -5.63 10.63
C ILE A 33 4.34 -5.27 10.93
N GLN A 34 4.88 -4.39 10.13
CA GLN A 34 6.23 -3.85 10.28
C GLN A 34 6.22 -2.35 10.10
N VAL A 35 7.26 -1.70 10.62
CA VAL A 35 7.54 -0.29 10.34
C VAL A 35 7.74 -0.11 8.84
N GLY A 36 7.09 0.89 8.26
CA GLY A 36 7.09 1.14 6.81
C GLY A 36 5.85 0.64 6.06
N HIS A 37 4.96 -0.13 6.69
CA HIS A 37 3.69 -0.52 6.08
C HIS A 37 2.74 0.65 5.89
N ARG A 38 1.99 0.63 4.77
CA ARG A 38 0.79 1.43 4.61
C ARG A 38 -0.39 0.74 5.30
N VAL A 39 -1.17 1.52 6.00
CA VAL A 39 -2.34 1.04 6.73
C VAL A 39 -3.56 1.89 6.44
N LYS A 40 -4.72 1.30 6.60
CA LYS A 40 -5.99 2.02 6.64
C LYS A 40 -6.42 2.18 8.08
N VAL A 41 -6.74 3.41 8.48
CA VAL A 41 -7.09 3.74 9.86
C VAL A 41 -8.31 4.65 9.93
N PRO A 42 -9.14 4.53 10.99
CA PRO A 42 -10.24 5.47 11.24
C PRO A 42 -9.69 6.77 11.83
N PHE A 43 -9.95 7.91 11.19
CA PHE A 43 -9.45 9.21 11.63
C PHE A 43 -10.58 10.22 11.87
N GLY A 44 -10.34 11.15 12.81
CA GLY A 44 -11.29 12.20 13.18
C GLY A 44 -12.53 11.70 13.94
N ASN A 45 -13.44 12.61 14.29
CA ASN A 45 -14.65 12.28 15.05
C ASN A 45 -15.64 11.39 14.26
N GLY A 46 -15.66 11.52 12.93
CA GLY A 46 -16.51 10.73 12.02
C GLY A 46 -15.91 9.39 11.61
N ASN A 47 -14.79 8.95 12.19
CA ASN A 47 -14.11 7.71 11.84
C ASN A 47 -13.91 7.49 10.33
N ARG A 48 -13.60 8.58 9.59
CA ARG A 48 -13.31 8.48 8.15
C ARG A 48 -12.12 7.56 7.93
N SER A 49 -12.27 6.62 7.02
CA SER A 49 -11.20 5.71 6.65
C SER A 49 -10.15 6.47 5.83
N VAL A 50 -8.94 6.58 6.35
CA VAL A 50 -7.82 7.27 5.72
C VAL A 50 -6.60 6.36 5.64
N GLU A 51 -5.70 6.67 4.72
CA GLU A 51 -4.40 6.00 4.66
C GLU A 51 -3.41 6.63 5.64
N GLY A 52 -2.50 5.81 6.13
CA GLY A 52 -1.38 6.24 6.94
C GLY A 52 -0.18 5.30 6.78
N PHE A 53 0.94 5.73 7.34
CA PHE A 53 2.22 5.01 7.27
C PHE A 53 2.71 4.70 8.66
N VAL A 54 3.04 3.45 8.92
CA VAL A 54 3.59 2.99 10.21
C VAL A 54 5.04 3.44 10.30
N ILE A 55 5.34 4.29 11.28
CA ILE A 55 6.71 4.80 11.52
C ILE A 55 7.34 4.22 12.78
N GLY A 56 6.55 3.57 13.64
CA GLY A 56 7.00 2.93 14.87
C GLY A 56 6.03 1.88 15.35
N LEU A 57 6.52 0.92 16.12
CA LEU A 57 5.74 -0.10 16.82
C LEU A 57 6.16 -0.10 18.29
N LYS A 58 5.19 -0.28 19.21
CA LYS A 58 5.43 -0.33 20.64
C LYS A 58 4.42 -1.23 21.35
N CYS A 59 4.84 -1.84 22.47
CA CYS A 59 3.99 -2.73 23.27
C CYS A 59 3.48 -2.05 24.56
N ASP A 60 3.98 -0.85 24.89
CA ASP A 60 3.72 -0.13 26.14
C ASP A 60 3.62 1.39 25.92
N GLY A 61 3.47 2.17 27.00
CA GLY A 61 3.45 3.63 26.94
C GLY A 61 2.15 4.24 26.39
N VAL A 62 1.04 3.49 26.41
CA VAL A 62 -0.27 3.94 25.89
C VAL A 62 -1.31 4.19 26.98
N GLU A 63 -0.93 4.06 28.24
CA GLU A 63 -1.81 4.12 29.42
C GLU A 63 -2.56 5.46 29.55
N ASN A 64 -1.99 6.54 29.04
CA ASN A 64 -2.57 7.87 29.09
C ASN A 64 -3.51 8.22 27.93
N ILE A 65 -3.71 7.29 26.96
CA ILE A 65 -4.54 7.55 25.78
C ILE A 65 -5.95 7.04 26.06
N LYS A 66 -6.89 7.96 26.35
CA LYS A 66 -8.29 7.63 26.71
C LYS A 66 -9.08 6.84 25.67
N ARG A 67 -8.75 6.94 24.39
CA ARG A 67 -9.42 6.24 23.28
C ARG A 67 -8.45 5.89 22.18
N ILE A 68 -7.99 4.65 22.13
CA ILE A 68 -7.14 4.14 21.07
C ILE A 68 -8.03 3.45 20.04
N LYS A 69 -7.95 3.90 18.78
CA LYS A 69 -8.63 3.26 17.65
C LYS A 69 -7.77 2.11 17.13
N LYS A 70 -8.42 1.12 16.48
CA LYS A 70 -7.73 0.00 15.85
C LYS A 70 -7.43 0.33 14.38
N ILE A 71 -6.31 -0.21 13.88
CA ILE A 71 -6.02 -0.26 12.44
C ILE A 71 -7.15 -1.03 11.75
N THR A 72 -7.61 -0.55 10.60
CA THR A 72 -8.66 -1.23 9.82
C THR A 72 -8.11 -2.38 9.00
N CYS A 73 -7.01 -2.16 8.27
CA CYS A 73 -6.30 -3.19 7.51
C CYS A 73 -4.89 -2.73 7.10
N LEU A 74 -4.02 -3.69 6.83
CA LEU A 74 -2.80 -3.47 6.06
C LEU A 74 -3.17 -3.30 4.58
N LEU A 75 -2.51 -2.38 3.88
CA LEU A 75 -2.75 -2.13 2.45
C LEU A 75 -1.77 -2.89 1.55
N ASP A 76 -0.61 -3.21 2.06
CA ASP A 76 0.45 -3.90 1.32
C ASP A 76 0.87 -5.17 2.08
N LYS A 77 1.40 -6.15 1.35
CA LYS A 77 1.95 -7.39 1.93
C LYS A 77 3.30 -7.17 2.58
N GLU A 78 4.08 -6.24 2.02
CA GLU A 78 5.43 -5.89 2.46
C GLU A 78 5.49 -4.40 2.79
N PRO A 79 6.37 -3.97 3.71
CA PRO A 79 6.54 -2.56 4.00
C PRO A 79 7.08 -1.84 2.76
N ILE A 80 6.48 -0.69 2.43
CA ILE A 80 6.88 0.13 1.27
C ILE A 80 7.96 1.16 1.61
N LEU A 81 8.23 1.38 2.89
CA LEU A 81 9.31 2.21 3.40
C LEU A 81 10.28 1.34 4.19
N SER A 82 11.56 1.44 3.90
CA SER A 82 12.61 0.82 4.68
C SER A 82 12.94 1.64 5.94
N ARG A 83 13.73 1.07 6.85
CA ARG A 83 14.24 1.80 8.02
C ARG A 83 15.14 2.98 7.62
N ASP A 84 15.87 2.86 6.51
CA ASP A 84 16.75 3.92 6.03
C ASP A 84 15.95 5.04 5.37
N ASP A 85 14.84 4.72 4.70
CA ASP A 85 13.88 5.73 4.23
C ASP A 85 13.33 6.56 5.38
N LEU A 86 12.99 5.94 6.50
CA LEU A 86 12.51 6.66 7.69
C LEU A 86 13.58 7.55 8.32
N LYS A 87 14.84 7.12 8.33
CA LYS A 87 15.95 7.97 8.77
C LYS A 87 16.12 9.18 7.85
N LEU A 88 16.02 8.96 6.52
CA LEU A 88 16.06 10.03 5.54
C LEU A 88 14.91 11.01 5.72
N ILE A 89 13.69 10.54 5.94
CA ILE A 89 12.51 11.39 6.21
C ILE A 89 12.76 12.26 7.45
N ASN A 90 13.25 11.68 8.54
CA ASN A 90 13.57 12.43 9.76
C ASN A 90 14.65 13.50 9.48
N PHE A 91 15.71 13.14 8.77
CA PHE A 91 16.76 14.09 8.37
C PHE A 91 16.21 15.25 7.52
N LEU A 92 15.34 14.96 6.55
CA LEU A 92 14.70 15.98 5.72
C LEU A 92 13.83 16.92 6.56
N ARG A 93 13.08 16.38 7.52
CA ARG A 93 12.26 17.19 8.43
C ARG A 93 13.10 18.11 9.29
N ASP A 94 14.16 17.60 9.90
CA ASP A 94 15.02 18.36 10.79
C ASP A 94 15.77 19.47 10.03
N LYS A 95 16.20 19.19 8.80
CA LYS A 95 17.02 20.12 8.01
C LYS A 95 16.17 21.14 7.23
N TYR A 96 15.04 20.71 6.68
CA TYR A 96 14.22 21.53 5.77
C TYR A 96 12.86 21.91 6.33
N LEU A 97 12.54 21.53 7.56
CA LEU A 97 11.28 21.81 8.24
C LEU A 97 10.04 21.37 7.44
N CYS A 98 10.18 20.30 6.63
CA CYS A 98 9.07 19.76 5.87
C CYS A 98 8.19 18.84 6.73
N LYS A 99 6.97 18.56 6.29
CA LYS A 99 6.07 17.62 6.96
C LYS A 99 6.54 16.18 6.77
N TYR A 100 6.13 15.27 7.67
CA TYR A 100 6.34 13.83 7.51
C TYR A 100 5.84 13.33 6.16
N ILE A 101 4.63 13.75 5.80
CA ILE A 101 3.99 13.30 4.56
C ILE A 101 4.73 13.78 3.30
N ASP A 102 5.34 14.96 3.35
CA ASP A 102 6.13 15.50 2.23
C ASP A 102 7.40 14.64 2.03
N GLY A 103 8.09 14.30 3.14
CA GLY A 103 9.23 13.39 3.09
C GLY A 103 8.85 12.00 2.57
N ILE A 104 7.75 11.43 3.05
CA ILE A 104 7.23 10.13 2.59
C ILE A 104 6.93 10.17 1.08
N ARG A 105 6.22 11.19 0.61
CA ARG A 105 5.86 11.36 -0.81
C ARG A 105 7.05 11.56 -1.73
N THR A 106 8.16 12.08 -1.22
CA THR A 106 9.39 12.23 -2.00
C THR A 106 10.04 10.87 -2.31
N ILE A 107 9.89 9.91 -1.41
CA ILE A 107 10.49 8.58 -1.52
C ILE A 107 9.56 7.62 -2.28
N ILE A 108 8.26 7.65 -1.98
CA ILE A 108 7.30 6.72 -2.57
C ILE A 108 6.88 7.18 -3.97
N PRO A 109 6.96 6.31 -4.99
CA PRO A 109 6.46 6.61 -6.33
C PRO A 109 4.97 7.01 -6.33
N VAL A 110 4.62 8.04 -7.10
CA VAL A 110 3.26 8.60 -7.17
C VAL A 110 2.20 7.54 -7.47
N GLY A 111 2.53 6.54 -8.29
CA GLY A 111 1.62 5.43 -8.62
C GLY A 111 1.20 4.57 -7.41
N LEU A 112 2.08 4.41 -6.41
CA LEU A 112 1.76 3.69 -5.17
C LEU A 112 0.88 4.51 -4.24
N MET A 113 1.05 5.84 -4.22
CA MET A 113 0.26 6.75 -3.38
C MET A 113 -1.19 6.89 -3.84
N SER A 114 -1.45 6.73 -5.12
CA SER A 114 -2.80 6.87 -5.70
C SER A 114 -3.62 5.57 -5.66
N GLY A 115 -3.14 4.53 -4.98
CA GLY A 115 -3.82 3.22 -4.95
C GLY A 115 -3.83 2.51 -6.31
N LEU A 116 -3.04 3.00 -7.26
CA LEU A 116 -2.78 2.30 -8.51
C LEU A 116 -1.93 1.07 -8.17
N THR A 117 -2.60 0.03 -7.69
CA THR A 117 -2.07 -1.33 -7.77
C THR A 117 -1.50 -1.52 -9.16
N SER A 118 -0.36 -2.18 -9.23
CA SER A 118 0.38 -2.50 -10.46
C SER A 118 -0.55 -2.60 -11.66
N LYS A 119 -0.25 -1.87 -12.74
CA LYS A 119 -1.01 -2.00 -13.99
C LYS A 119 -1.19 -3.48 -14.26
N LYS A 120 -2.42 -3.96 -14.19
CA LYS A 120 -2.73 -5.35 -14.58
C LYS A 120 -2.28 -5.48 -16.03
N LYS A 121 -1.19 -6.18 -16.24
CA LYS A 121 -0.77 -6.52 -17.60
C LYS A 121 -1.81 -7.49 -18.14
N ARG A 122 -2.42 -7.14 -19.26
CA ARG A 122 -3.28 -8.08 -19.97
C ARG A 122 -2.37 -9.01 -20.74
N VAL A 123 -2.53 -10.30 -20.49
CA VAL A 123 -1.80 -11.34 -21.23
C VAL A 123 -2.83 -12.13 -22.02
N ILE A 124 -2.60 -12.29 -23.30
CA ILE A 124 -3.41 -13.17 -24.12
C ILE A 124 -2.76 -14.55 -24.05
N VAL A 125 -3.53 -15.53 -23.58
CA VAL A 125 -3.08 -16.91 -23.47
C VAL A 125 -3.92 -17.77 -24.40
N TYR A 126 -3.25 -18.55 -25.23
CA TYR A 126 -3.91 -19.56 -26.05
C TYR A 126 -4.44 -20.70 -25.13
N LEU A 127 -5.74 -20.95 -25.20
CA LEU A 127 -6.39 -21.97 -24.38
C LEU A 127 -6.82 -23.20 -25.19
N LYS A 128 -7.34 -23.01 -26.41
CA LYS A 128 -7.79 -24.09 -27.29
C LYS A 128 -7.93 -23.64 -28.73
N ASP A 129 -7.94 -24.58 -29.64
CA ASP A 129 -8.17 -24.33 -31.08
C ASP A 129 -9.56 -23.76 -31.37
N LEU A 130 -9.68 -23.11 -32.53
CA LEU A 130 -10.95 -22.62 -33.08
C LEU A 130 -11.89 -23.81 -33.35
N ASN A 131 -13.19 -23.57 -33.21
CA ASN A 131 -14.18 -24.50 -33.66
C ASN A 131 -14.21 -24.55 -35.20
N GLU A 132 -14.86 -25.59 -35.79
CA GLU A 132 -14.87 -25.81 -37.26
C GLU A 132 -15.43 -24.65 -38.08
N GLU A 133 -16.37 -23.87 -37.54
CA GLU A 133 -16.94 -22.71 -38.22
C GLU A 133 -15.98 -21.52 -38.32
N LEU A 134 -15.23 -21.26 -37.26
CA LEU A 134 -14.28 -20.14 -37.20
C LEU A 134 -12.96 -20.47 -37.90
N SER A 135 -12.58 -21.75 -37.98
CA SER A 135 -11.38 -22.21 -38.70
C SER A 135 -11.47 -22.02 -40.21
N LYS A 136 -12.68 -21.82 -40.76
CA LYS A 136 -12.91 -21.49 -42.20
C LYS A 136 -12.64 -20.04 -42.53
N LYS A 137 -12.46 -19.16 -41.56
CA LYS A 137 -12.23 -17.73 -41.78
C LYS A 137 -10.74 -17.40 -41.64
N GLU A 138 -10.09 -17.05 -42.74
CA GLU A 138 -8.65 -16.77 -42.83
C GLU A 138 -8.15 -15.80 -41.73
N ASN A 139 -8.90 -14.72 -41.47
CA ASN A 139 -8.54 -13.73 -40.47
C ASN A 139 -8.45 -14.31 -39.04
N TYR A 140 -9.36 -15.26 -38.72
CA TYR A 140 -9.32 -15.91 -37.38
C TYR A 140 -8.17 -16.90 -37.28
N VAL A 141 -7.88 -17.63 -38.36
CA VAL A 141 -6.73 -18.56 -38.41
C VAL A 141 -5.41 -17.80 -38.24
N PHE A 142 -5.26 -16.67 -38.94
CA PHE A 142 -4.08 -15.81 -38.80
C PHE A 142 -3.88 -15.33 -37.36
N VAL A 143 -4.94 -14.77 -36.75
CA VAL A 143 -4.88 -14.28 -35.38
C VAL A 143 -4.56 -15.40 -34.39
N MET A 144 -5.14 -16.58 -34.55
CA MET A 144 -4.89 -17.72 -33.69
C MET A 144 -3.46 -18.25 -33.80
N ASN A 145 -2.90 -18.31 -34.99
CA ASN A 145 -1.51 -18.69 -35.20
C ASN A 145 -0.57 -17.69 -34.54
N PHE A 146 -0.84 -16.39 -34.70
CA PHE A 146 -0.09 -15.35 -34.03
C PHE A 146 -0.15 -15.47 -32.49
N ILE A 147 -1.33 -15.76 -31.91
CA ILE A 147 -1.49 -15.97 -30.46
C ILE A 147 -0.75 -17.24 -30.00
N LYS A 148 -0.77 -18.32 -30.81
CA LYS A 148 -0.02 -19.55 -30.50
C LYS A 148 1.48 -19.30 -30.37
N GLU A 149 2.04 -18.58 -31.34
CA GLU A 149 3.47 -18.28 -31.40
C GLU A 149 3.92 -17.34 -30.29
N HIS A 150 3.03 -16.42 -29.88
CA HIS A 150 3.34 -15.37 -28.91
C HIS A 150 2.60 -15.55 -27.56
N SER A 151 2.10 -16.77 -27.29
CA SER A 151 1.38 -17.05 -26.05
C SER A 151 2.26 -16.80 -24.81
N GLY A 152 1.77 -15.97 -23.90
CA GLY A 152 2.49 -15.57 -22.70
C GLY A 152 3.36 -14.31 -22.86
N MET A 153 3.48 -13.75 -24.09
CA MET A 153 4.11 -12.45 -24.27
C MET A 153 3.16 -11.31 -23.87
N PHE A 154 3.73 -10.25 -23.35
CA PHE A 154 2.97 -9.05 -22.98
C PHE A 154 2.65 -8.24 -24.24
N ILE A 155 1.40 -7.79 -24.35
CA ILE A 155 0.95 -6.79 -25.31
C ILE A 155 0.80 -5.45 -24.59
#